data_6ba5847f399d83c237ff2413f64c7f51
#
_entry.id   6ba5847f399d83c237ff2413f64c7f51
#
_cell.length_a   1.000
_cell.length_b   1.000
_cell.length_c   1.000
_cell.angle_alpha   90.00
_cell.angle_beta   90.00
_cell.angle_gamma   90.00
#
_symmetry.space_group_name_H-M   'P 1'
#
loop_
_entity.id
_entity.type
_entity.pdbx_description
1 polymer ?
#
loop_
_entity_poly.entity_id
_entity_poly.type
_entity_poly.pdbx_seq_one_letter_code
_entity_poly.pdbx_strand_id
1 'polypeptide(L)'
;MKSIMSDDGTVVTCQNSGEGPPLLIIHGTSSDHHYWQFAANRLTDHFNVFIMDRRGRCESGDHPEYSIEKEFADVAAILNSFDDTVYVLGHSFGGLCTLEASLLASNVRELILYEPAIAFDQKRLVLCDRMESLLESNQPEAALVFFMSKIVGISDKEIELAKIQPDWKERLSAAQTIPREIRALAHYKYSAESFRSIRVPTTLFVGGDSPQSFKTMVSEVQATIPNSKVVELSGQGHIAMRTAPDMFAEQVVKTLLHDEL
;
A
#
# COMPACT_ATOMS: atom_id res chain seq x y z
N MET A 1 -16.96 -6.31 -8.26
CA MET A 1 -16.69 -5.13 -7.42
C MET A 1 -17.40 -5.29 -6.09
N LYS A 2 -16.72 -5.06 -4.98
CA LYS A 2 -17.27 -5.10 -3.61
C LYS A 2 -17.24 -3.67 -3.05
N SER A 3 -18.30 -3.25 -2.40
CA SER A 3 -18.42 -1.92 -1.78
C SER A 3 -18.84 -2.07 -0.33
N ILE A 4 -18.14 -1.40 0.57
CA ILE A 4 -18.36 -1.47 2.02
C ILE A 4 -18.46 -0.06 2.57
N MET A 5 -19.39 0.14 3.49
CA MET A 5 -19.50 1.39 4.24
C MET A 5 -18.58 1.35 5.46
N SER A 6 -17.68 2.30 5.54
CA SER A 6 -16.82 2.51 6.70
C SER A 6 -17.59 3.17 7.85
N ASP A 7 -17.03 3.18 9.05
CA ASP A 7 -17.69 3.66 10.27
C ASP A 7 -18.10 5.15 10.20
N ASP A 8 -17.40 5.95 9.40
CA ASP A 8 -17.71 7.37 9.18
C ASP A 8 -18.71 7.62 8.03
N GLY A 9 -19.27 6.55 7.44
CA GLY A 9 -20.21 6.61 6.33
C GLY A 9 -19.55 6.70 4.95
N THR A 10 -18.22 6.73 4.86
CA THR A 10 -17.50 6.67 3.59
C THR A 10 -17.67 5.29 2.95
N VAL A 11 -18.07 5.24 1.68
CA VAL A 11 -18.10 3.99 0.93
C VAL A 11 -16.73 3.74 0.33
N VAL A 12 -16.10 2.62 0.69
CA VAL A 12 -14.85 2.14 0.10
C VAL A 12 -15.09 0.94 -0.80
N THR A 13 -14.35 0.83 -1.88
CA THR A 13 -14.57 -0.16 -2.93
C THR A 13 -13.35 -1.03 -3.18
N CYS A 14 -13.60 -2.26 -3.65
CA CYS A 14 -12.56 -3.14 -4.16
C CYS A 14 -12.94 -3.63 -5.55
N GLN A 15 -12.03 -3.54 -6.50
CA GLN A 15 -12.13 -4.30 -7.75
C GLN A 15 -11.69 -5.72 -7.49
N ASN A 16 -12.40 -6.71 -8.07
CA ASN A 16 -11.99 -8.10 -7.91
C ASN A 16 -11.97 -8.86 -9.24
N SER A 17 -11.08 -9.84 -9.31
CA SER A 17 -10.90 -10.74 -10.45
C SER A 17 -10.24 -12.05 -10.01
N GLY A 18 -10.44 -13.10 -10.80
CA GLY A 18 -9.94 -14.44 -10.50
C GLY A 18 -10.90 -15.24 -9.61
N GLU A 19 -10.50 -16.48 -9.33
CA GLU A 19 -11.21 -17.44 -8.47
C GLU A 19 -10.22 -18.03 -7.46
N GLY A 20 -10.74 -18.63 -6.38
CA GLY A 20 -9.89 -19.24 -5.34
C GLY A 20 -9.91 -18.47 -4.01
N PRO A 21 -8.93 -18.69 -3.14
CA PRO A 21 -8.88 -18.02 -1.85
C PRO A 21 -8.74 -16.49 -2.01
N PRO A 22 -9.38 -15.68 -1.16
CA PRO A 22 -9.34 -14.24 -1.29
C PRO A 22 -7.96 -13.68 -0.94
N LEU A 23 -7.44 -12.81 -1.82
CA LEU A 23 -6.25 -12.00 -1.61
C LEU A 23 -6.63 -10.52 -1.70
N LEU A 24 -6.55 -9.79 -0.60
CA LEU A 24 -6.79 -8.36 -0.55
C LEU A 24 -5.48 -7.59 -0.71
N ILE A 25 -5.44 -6.67 -1.67
CA ILE A 25 -4.30 -5.78 -1.94
C ILE A 25 -4.67 -4.36 -1.53
N ILE A 26 -3.83 -3.73 -0.69
CA ILE A 26 -3.95 -2.34 -0.25
C ILE A 26 -2.77 -1.54 -0.81
N HIS A 27 -3.08 -0.63 -1.71
CA HIS A 27 -2.08 0.18 -2.42
C HIS A 27 -1.49 1.30 -1.55
N GLY A 28 -0.30 1.80 -1.95
CA GLY A 28 0.38 2.93 -1.32
C GLY A 28 -0.17 4.31 -1.73
N THR A 29 0.53 5.36 -1.31
CA THR A 29 0.29 6.74 -1.72
C THR A 29 0.44 6.91 -3.23
N SER A 30 -0.33 7.78 -3.86
CA SER A 30 -0.36 8.05 -5.32
C SER A 30 -0.69 6.85 -6.20
N SER A 31 -1.45 5.91 -5.71
CA SER A 31 -1.81 4.65 -6.36
C SER A 31 -3.30 4.35 -6.19
N ASP A 32 -3.80 3.39 -6.97
CA ASP A 32 -5.17 2.86 -6.97
C ASP A 32 -5.17 1.43 -7.53
N HIS A 33 -6.35 0.87 -7.83
CA HIS A 33 -6.43 -0.48 -8.39
C HIS A 33 -5.81 -0.60 -9.78
N HIS A 34 -5.84 0.45 -10.64
CA HIS A 34 -5.23 0.40 -11.97
C HIS A 34 -3.71 0.23 -11.89
N TYR A 35 -3.09 0.89 -10.90
CA TYR A 35 -1.66 0.79 -10.66
C TYR A 35 -1.21 -0.64 -10.37
N TRP A 36 -2.07 -1.43 -9.74
CA TRP A 36 -1.77 -2.83 -9.35
C TRP A 36 -2.14 -3.87 -10.39
N GLN A 37 -2.89 -3.48 -11.44
CA GLN A 37 -3.44 -4.40 -12.45
C GLN A 37 -2.39 -5.34 -13.05
N PHE A 38 -1.18 -4.85 -13.31
CA PHE A 38 -0.12 -5.65 -13.94
C PHE A 38 0.31 -6.85 -13.09
N ALA A 39 0.52 -6.65 -11.79
CA ALA A 39 0.85 -7.75 -10.89
C ALA A 39 -0.40 -8.58 -10.55
N ALA A 40 -1.54 -7.93 -10.33
CA ALA A 40 -2.78 -8.59 -9.96
C ALA A 40 -3.26 -9.61 -11.02
N ASN A 41 -3.18 -9.27 -12.31
CA ASN A 41 -3.57 -10.17 -13.40
C ASN A 41 -2.81 -11.50 -13.40
N ARG A 42 -1.60 -11.54 -12.82
CA ARG A 42 -0.77 -12.76 -12.69
C ARG A 42 -1.13 -13.57 -11.45
N LEU A 43 -1.79 -12.95 -10.50
CA LEU A 43 -2.23 -13.61 -9.26
C LEU A 43 -3.61 -14.27 -9.42
N THR A 44 -4.37 -13.89 -10.46
CA THR A 44 -5.74 -14.39 -10.67
C THR A 44 -5.85 -15.87 -11.00
N ASP A 45 -4.76 -16.51 -11.40
CA ASP A 45 -4.70 -17.98 -11.61
C ASP A 45 -4.67 -18.74 -10.27
N HIS A 46 -4.37 -18.06 -9.17
CA HIS A 46 -4.19 -18.64 -7.84
C HIS A 46 -5.16 -18.09 -6.79
N PHE A 47 -5.65 -16.87 -6.97
CA PHE A 47 -6.45 -16.14 -5.98
C PHE A 47 -7.64 -15.42 -6.61
N ASN A 48 -8.72 -15.29 -5.83
CA ASN A 48 -9.69 -14.23 -6.06
C ASN A 48 -9.09 -12.93 -5.50
N VAL A 49 -8.49 -12.13 -6.40
CA VAL A 49 -7.75 -10.92 -6.06
C VAL A 49 -8.70 -9.75 -5.90
N PHE A 50 -8.68 -9.12 -4.75
CA PHE A 50 -9.39 -7.88 -4.44
C PHE A 50 -8.38 -6.75 -4.32
N ILE A 51 -8.50 -5.69 -5.11
CA ILE A 51 -7.67 -4.50 -4.99
C ILE A 51 -8.55 -3.37 -4.44
N MET A 52 -8.27 -2.95 -3.22
CA MET A 52 -8.99 -1.85 -2.57
C MET A 52 -8.59 -0.53 -3.19
N ASP A 53 -9.57 0.31 -3.54
CA ASP A 53 -9.37 1.73 -3.71
C ASP A 53 -9.50 2.41 -2.35
N ARG A 54 -8.42 2.94 -1.82
CA ARG A 54 -8.47 3.66 -0.54
C ARG A 54 -9.31 4.94 -0.68
N ARG A 55 -9.77 5.53 0.43
CA ARG A 55 -10.58 6.76 0.40
C ARG A 55 -9.96 7.86 -0.48
N GLY A 56 -10.79 8.54 -1.24
CA GLY A 56 -10.37 9.55 -2.22
C GLY A 56 -9.70 8.97 -3.48
N ARG A 57 -9.89 7.69 -3.79
CA ARG A 57 -9.40 7.02 -5.01
C ARG A 57 -10.54 6.41 -5.79
N CYS A 58 -10.49 6.58 -7.11
CA CYS A 58 -11.41 5.97 -8.08
C CYS A 58 -12.87 5.99 -7.61
N GLU A 59 -13.46 4.81 -7.43
CA GLU A 59 -14.87 4.64 -7.03
C GLU A 59 -15.10 4.74 -5.52
N SER A 60 -14.04 4.86 -4.72
CA SER A 60 -14.18 5.07 -3.28
C SER A 60 -14.52 6.52 -2.96
N GLY A 61 -15.41 6.70 -2.00
CA GLY A 61 -15.73 7.99 -1.42
C GLY A 61 -14.56 8.60 -0.67
N ASP A 62 -14.77 9.83 -0.23
CA ASP A 62 -13.83 10.56 0.62
C ASP A 62 -14.59 11.31 1.72
N HIS A 63 -13.88 11.78 2.74
CA HIS A 63 -14.46 12.56 3.82
C HIS A 63 -13.62 13.84 4.04
N PRO A 64 -14.26 15.03 4.21
CA PRO A 64 -13.54 16.29 4.40
C PRO A 64 -12.65 16.29 5.64
N GLU A 65 -13.05 15.59 6.70
CA GLU A 65 -12.23 15.38 7.88
C GLU A 65 -11.40 14.11 7.70
N TYR A 66 -10.21 14.25 7.14
CA TYR A 66 -9.28 13.14 6.97
C TYR A 66 -8.46 12.88 8.24
N SER A 67 -8.30 11.59 8.58
CA SER A 67 -7.27 11.12 9.52
C SER A 67 -6.73 9.76 9.07
N ILE A 68 -5.55 9.41 9.54
CA ILE A 68 -4.92 8.13 9.19
C ILE A 68 -5.68 6.94 9.81
N GLU A 69 -6.29 7.12 10.96
CA GLU A 69 -7.09 6.11 11.66
C GLU A 69 -8.33 5.70 10.85
N LYS A 70 -8.90 6.64 10.08
CA LYS A 70 -9.99 6.32 9.15
C LYS A 70 -9.55 5.39 8.02
N GLU A 71 -8.31 5.52 7.53
CA GLU A 71 -7.73 4.56 6.58
C GLU A 71 -7.59 3.16 7.19
N PHE A 72 -7.21 3.09 8.47
CA PHE A 72 -7.11 1.81 9.19
C PHE A 72 -8.48 1.16 9.36
N ALA A 73 -9.49 1.95 9.72
CA ALA A 73 -10.88 1.50 9.86
C ALA A 73 -11.46 1.03 8.51
N ASP A 74 -11.16 1.71 7.41
CA ASP A 74 -11.57 1.30 6.06
C ASP A 74 -11.03 -0.09 5.70
N VAL A 75 -9.74 -0.31 5.91
CA VAL A 75 -9.13 -1.63 5.64
C VAL A 75 -9.73 -2.69 6.54
N ALA A 76 -9.95 -2.40 7.82
CA ALA A 76 -10.58 -3.32 8.77
C ALA A 76 -12.03 -3.63 8.36
N ALA A 77 -12.81 -2.64 7.90
CA ALA A 77 -14.17 -2.83 7.42
C ALA A 77 -14.21 -3.76 6.19
N ILE A 78 -13.29 -3.59 5.24
CA ILE A 78 -13.16 -4.51 4.10
C ILE A 78 -12.79 -5.92 4.58
N LEU A 79 -11.80 -6.07 5.46
CA LEU A 79 -11.41 -7.38 6.01
C LEU A 79 -12.58 -8.09 6.68
N ASN A 80 -13.26 -7.41 7.59
CA ASN A 80 -14.40 -7.97 8.32
C ASN A 80 -15.64 -8.27 7.45
N SER A 81 -15.63 -7.84 6.18
CA SER A 81 -16.69 -8.15 5.22
C SER A 81 -16.51 -9.46 4.46
N PHE A 82 -15.41 -10.17 4.69
CA PHE A 82 -15.21 -11.52 4.15
C PHE A 82 -15.67 -12.56 5.18
N ASP A 83 -16.40 -13.57 4.69
CA ASP A 83 -16.88 -14.67 5.53
C ASP A 83 -15.74 -15.63 5.92
N ASP A 84 -14.74 -15.77 5.04
CA ASP A 84 -13.58 -16.63 5.22
C ASP A 84 -12.33 -15.84 5.59
N THR A 85 -11.25 -16.56 5.92
CA THR A 85 -9.94 -15.95 6.15
C THR A 85 -9.32 -15.43 4.85
N VAL A 86 -8.64 -14.29 4.94
CA VAL A 86 -8.13 -13.51 3.80
C VAL A 86 -6.62 -13.41 3.85
N TYR A 87 -5.95 -13.66 2.72
CA TYR A 87 -4.57 -13.23 2.51
C TYR A 87 -4.53 -11.72 2.25
N VAL A 88 -3.57 -11.02 2.83
CA VAL A 88 -3.50 -9.57 2.71
C VAL A 88 -2.11 -9.13 2.27
N LEU A 89 -2.06 -8.27 1.24
CA LEU A 89 -0.83 -7.63 0.77
C LEU A 89 -0.97 -6.12 0.88
N GLY A 90 -0.18 -5.51 1.75
CA GLY A 90 -0.12 -4.05 1.90
C GLY A 90 1.20 -3.48 1.41
N HIS A 91 1.15 -2.39 0.62
CA HIS A 91 2.33 -1.73 0.09
C HIS A 91 2.48 -0.31 0.63
N SER A 92 3.68 0.05 1.07
CA SER A 92 4.03 1.42 1.46
C SER A 92 3.05 1.97 2.51
N PHE A 93 2.37 3.08 2.27
CA PHE A 93 1.33 3.62 3.14
C PHE A 93 0.17 2.61 3.35
N GLY A 94 -0.25 1.89 2.31
CA GLY A 94 -1.21 0.79 2.43
C GLY A 94 -0.68 -0.37 3.28
N GLY A 95 0.64 -0.56 3.33
CA GLY A 95 1.30 -1.50 4.23
C GLY A 95 1.13 -1.11 5.70
N LEU A 96 1.23 0.18 6.02
CA LEU A 96 0.90 0.68 7.35
C LEU A 96 -0.58 0.50 7.68
N CYS A 97 -1.48 0.86 6.75
CA CYS A 97 -2.92 0.67 6.95
C CYS A 97 -3.27 -0.81 7.19
N THR A 98 -2.62 -1.72 6.46
CA THR A 98 -2.78 -3.17 6.65
C THR A 98 -2.28 -3.63 8.02
N LEU A 99 -1.13 -3.13 8.45
CA LEU A 99 -0.54 -3.47 9.74
C LEU A 99 -1.47 -3.07 10.89
N GLU A 100 -1.98 -1.84 10.89
CA GLU A 100 -2.94 -1.35 11.90
C GLU A 100 -4.29 -2.09 11.83
N ALA A 101 -4.83 -2.29 10.63
CA ALA A 101 -6.09 -3.00 10.44
C ALA A 101 -6.01 -4.46 10.91
N SER A 102 -4.84 -5.10 10.87
CA SER A 102 -4.64 -6.46 11.38
C SER A 102 -4.81 -6.59 12.89
N LEU A 103 -4.79 -5.48 13.63
CA LEU A 103 -5.15 -5.45 15.06
C LEU A 103 -6.67 -5.37 15.29
N LEU A 104 -7.43 -4.98 14.25
CA LEU A 104 -8.88 -4.73 14.30
C LEU A 104 -9.68 -5.85 13.63
N ALA A 105 -9.03 -6.76 12.90
CA ALA A 105 -9.65 -7.85 12.18
C ALA A 105 -9.11 -9.20 12.67
N SER A 106 -9.98 -10.22 12.74
CA SER A 106 -9.62 -11.56 13.23
C SER A 106 -9.50 -12.61 12.11
N ASN A 107 -9.85 -12.25 10.88
CA ASN A 107 -9.93 -13.17 9.75
C ASN A 107 -8.74 -13.05 8.76
N VAL A 108 -7.65 -12.41 9.18
CA VAL A 108 -6.41 -12.37 8.40
C VAL A 108 -5.73 -13.74 8.48
N ARG A 109 -5.46 -14.35 7.32
CA ARG A 109 -4.79 -15.65 7.19
C ARG A 109 -3.27 -15.51 7.23
N GLU A 110 -2.74 -14.62 6.40
CA GLU A 110 -1.32 -14.31 6.30
C GLU A 110 -1.13 -12.89 5.76
N LEU A 111 -0.07 -12.22 6.18
CA LEU A 111 0.28 -10.87 5.76
C LEU A 111 1.52 -10.86 4.87
N ILE A 112 1.46 -10.12 3.76
CA ILE A 112 2.62 -9.59 3.06
C ILE A 112 2.63 -8.08 3.23
N LEU A 113 3.71 -7.54 3.78
CA LEU A 113 3.92 -6.10 3.92
C LEU A 113 5.13 -5.70 3.07
N TYR A 114 4.89 -5.06 1.94
CA TYR A 114 5.95 -4.58 1.07
C TYR A 114 6.33 -3.15 1.45
N GLU A 115 7.48 -3.02 2.12
CA GLU A 115 8.06 -1.75 2.59
C GLU A 115 7.02 -0.84 3.27
N PRO A 116 6.38 -1.29 4.36
CA PRO A 116 5.36 -0.51 5.03
C PRO A 116 5.93 0.82 5.53
N ALA A 117 5.24 1.92 5.22
CA ALA A 117 5.67 3.26 5.59
C ALA A 117 5.26 3.59 7.03
N ILE A 118 6.01 3.09 8.01
CA ILE A 118 5.71 3.25 9.45
C ILE A 118 6.20 4.57 10.06
N ALA A 119 6.98 5.35 9.32
CA ALA A 119 7.53 6.63 9.79
C ALA A 119 7.78 7.59 8.63
N PHE A 120 7.73 8.87 8.95
CA PHE A 120 8.17 9.95 8.06
C PHE A 120 8.90 11.02 8.88
N ASP A 121 10.07 11.45 8.42
CA ASP A 121 10.83 12.50 9.11
C ASP A 121 10.11 13.85 9.04
N GLN A 122 9.66 14.34 10.17
CA GLN A 122 8.95 15.62 10.28
C GLN A 122 9.74 16.81 9.71
N LYS A 123 11.08 16.75 9.72
CA LYS A 123 11.92 17.79 9.10
C LYS A 123 11.71 17.89 7.59
N ARG A 124 11.18 16.85 6.97
CA ARG A 124 10.85 16.80 5.55
C ARG A 124 9.44 17.31 5.22
N LEU A 125 8.65 17.76 6.20
CA LEU A 125 7.30 18.32 5.96
C LEU A 125 7.32 19.55 5.04
N VAL A 126 8.42 20.29 4.99
CA VAL A 126 8.64 21.36 4.01
C VAL A 126 8.46 20.88 2.55
N LEU A 127 8.66 19.59 2.28
CA LEU A 127 8.40 19.00 0.96
C LEU A 127 6.90 18.92 0.67
N CYS A 128 6.06 18.72 1.70
CA CYS A 128 4.61 18.77 1.56
C CYS A 128 4.15 20.19 1.23
N ASP A 129 4.70 21.21 1.88
CA ASP A 129 4.38 22.62 1.59
C ASP A 129 4.68 22.95 0.12
N ARG A 130 5.80 22.44 -0.40
CA ARG A 130 6.14 22.60 -1.82
C ARG A 130 5.16 21.90 -2.74
N MET A 131 4.71 20.69 -2.40
CA MET A 131 3.69 19.97 -3.18
C MET A 131 2.36 20.71 -3.19
N GLU A 132 1.91 21.19 -2.02
CA GLU A 132 0.68 21.96 -1.90
C GLU A 132 0.73 23.21 -2.78
N SER A 133 1.84 23.95 -2.77
CA SER A 133 2.04 25.11 -3.65
C SER A 133 1.94 24.77 -5.14
N LEU A 134 2.43 23.60 -5.55
CA LEU A 134 2.29 23.12 -6.93
C LEU A 134 0.83 22.78 -7.26
N LEU A 135 0.13 22.13 -6.36
CA LEU A 135 -1.28 21.76 -6.52
C LEU A 135 -2.18 23.01 -6.58
N GLU A 136 -1.97 23.97 -5.69
CA GLU A 136 -2.67 25.28 -5.68
C GLU A 136 -2.43 26.06 -6.97
N SER A 137 -1.24 25.90 -7.58
CA SER A 137 -0.89 26.48 -8.88
C SER A 137 -1.42 25.65 -10.07
N ASN A 138 -2.31 24.68 -9.83
CA ASN A 138 -2.87 23.77 -10.86
C ASN A 138 -1.80 22.99 -11.63
N GLN A 139 -0.76 22.52 -10.93
CA GLN A 139 0.35 21.73 -11.49
C GLN A 139 0.42 20.31 -10.89
N PRO A 140 -0.61 19.46 -11.03
CA PRO A 140 -0.66 18.14 -10.39
C PRO A 140 0.44 17.21 -10.88
N GLU A 141 0.85 17.30 -12.16
CA GLU A 141 1.96 16.48 -12.67
C GLU A 141 3.29 16.86 -12.01
N ALA A 142 3.57 18.15 -11.87
CA ALA A 142 4.78 18.60 -11.18
C ALA A 142 4.79 18.16 -9.71
N ALA A 143 3.63 18.20 -9.04
CA ALA A 143 3.48 17.74 -7.67
C ALA A 143 3.71 16.22 -7.55
N LEU A 144 3.14 15.41 -8.44
CA LEU A 144 3.32 13.96 -8.46
C LEU A 144 4.77 13.57 -8.75
N VAL A 145 5.41 14.19 -9.75
CA VAL A 145 6.83 13.96 -10.07
C VAL A 145 7.72 14.36 -8.87
N PHE A 146 7.41 15.48 -8.24
CA PHE A 146 8.12 15.91 -7.04
C PHE A 146 7.99 14.89 -5.90
N PHE A 147 6.78 14.37 -5.64
CA PHE A 147 6.56 13.31 -4.67
C PHE A 147 7.40 12.08 -4.99
N MET A 148 7.31 11.57 -6.22
CA MET A 148 8.02 10.37 -6.66
C MET A 148 9.55 10.53 -6.48
N SER A 149 10.13 11.65 -6.93
CA SER A 149 11.57 11.86 -6.90
C SER A 149 12.10 12.26 -5.52
N LYS A 150 11.46 13.21 -4.82
CA LYS A 150 12.01 13.84 -3.60
C LYS A 150 11.54 13.19 -2.31
N ILE A 151 10.37 12.55 -2.32
CA ILE A 151 9.82 11.90 -1.12
C ILE A 151 10.07 10.39 -1.17
N VAL A 152 9.71 9.73 -2.27
CA VAL A 152 9.87 8.27 -2.41
C VAL A 152 11.29 7.88 -2.85
N GLY A 153 11.94 8.68 -3.69
CA GLY A 153 13.28 8.39 -4.22
C GLY A 153 13.27 7.55 -5.50
N ILE A 154 12.17 7.63 -6.27
CA ILE A 154 12.06 7.00 -7.60
C ILE A 154 13.01 7.70 -8.57
N SER A 155 13.73 6.94 -9.37
CA SER A 155 14.67 7.47 -10.36
C SER A 155 13.96 8.20 -11.50
N ASP A 156 14.64 9.16 -12.14
CA ASP A 156 14.09 9.90 -13.28
C ASP A 156 13.69 8.96 -14.43
N LYS A 157 14.46 7.89 -14.65
CA LYS A 157 14.13 6.87 -15.66
C LYS A 157 12.81 6.16 -15.37
N GLU A 158 12.57 5.76 -14.12
CA GLU A 158 11.31 5.12 -13.70
C GLU A 158 10.15 6.09 -13.76
N ILE A 159 10.37 7.38 -13.46
CA ILE A 159 9.34 8.43 -13.57
C ILE A 159 8.93 8.61 -15.04
N GLU A 160 9.88 8.71 -15.98
CA GLU A 160 9.56 8.84 -17.40
C GLU A 160 8.82 7.59 -17.94
N LEU A 161 9.18 6.40 -17.47
CA LEU A 161 8.42 5.19 -17.78
C LEU A 161 7.01 5.19 -17.18
N ALA A 162 6.83 5.75 -15.99
CA ALA A 162 5.51 5.88 -15.37
C ALA A 162 4.58 6.82 -16.13
N LYS A 163 5.10 7.94 -16.67
CA LYS A 163 4.32 8.94 -17.42
C LYS A 163 3.63 8.39 -18.68
N ILE A 164 4.21 7.38 -19.29
CA ILE A 164 3.65 6.76 -20.52
C ILE A 164 2.71 5.58 -20.22
N GLN A 165 2.49 5.25 -18.95
CA GLN A 165 1.58 4.16 -18.57
C GLN A 165 0.11 4.61 -18.64
N PRO A 166 -0.82 3.70 -18.94
CA PRO A 166 -2.24 4.01 -19.02
C PRO A 166 -2.83 4.64 -17.76
N ASP A 167 -2.34 4.24 -16.58
CA ASP A 167 -2.79 4.69 -15.26
C ASP A 167 -2.22 6.05 -14.81
N TRP A 168 -1.44 6.73 -15.66
CA TRP A 168 -0.85 8.02 -15.28
C TRP A 168 -1.89 9.10 -14.98
N LYS A 169 -2.99 9.11 -15.73
CA LYS A 169 -4.08 10.07 -15.55
C LYS A 169 -4.77 9.90 -14.20
N GLU A 170 -5.03 8.67 -13.79
CA GLU A 170 -5.63 8.32 -12.50
C GLU A 170 -4.72 8.75 -11.35
N ARG A 171 -3.42 8.51 -11.49
CA ARG A 171 -2.42 8.98 -10.51
C ARG A 171 -2.37 10.51 -10.39
N LEU A 172 -2.53 11.25 -11.49
CA LEU A 172 -2.64 12.70 -11.46
C LEU A 172 -3.89 13.16 -10.71
N SER A 173 -5.03 12.49 -10.90
CA SER A 173 -6.27 12.78 -10.17
C SER A 173 -6.10 12.57 -8.66
N ALA A 174 -5.34 11.55 -8.26
CA ALA A 174 -5.03 11.24 -6.87
C ALA A 174 -3.99 12.19 -6.22
N ALA A 175 -3.31 13.03 -6.99
CA ALA A 175 -2.21 13.86 -6.47
C ALA A 175 -2.64 14.80 -5.33
N GLN A 176 -3.90 15.27 -5.35
CA GLN A 176 -4.46 16.16 -4.30
C GLN A 176 -4.48 15.52 -2.90
N THR A 177 -4.53 14.20 -2.80
CA THR A 177 -4.61 13.52 -1.51
C THR A 177 -3.23 13.25 -0.89
N ILE A 178 -2.15 13.33 -1.68
CA ILE A 178 -0.79 12.98 -1.24
C ILE A 178 -0.33 13.81 -0.04
N PRO A 179 -0.45 15.16 -0.03
CA PRO A 179 0.05 15.97 1.09
C PRO A 179 -0.60 15.59 2.42
N ARG A 180 -1.92 15.35 2.45
CA ARG A 180 -2.62 15.00 3.69
C ARG A 180 -2.16 13.64 4.24
N GLU A 181 -1.90 12.66 3.36
CA GLU A 181 -1.39 11.34 3.75
C GLU A 181 0.02 11.46 4.36
N ILE A 182 0.92 12.22 3.73
CA ILE A 182 2.28 12.42 4.24
C ILE A 182 2.28 13.21 5.56
N ARG A 183 1.41 14.22 5.71
CA ARG A 183 1.26 14.95 6.98
C ARG A 183 0.75 14.04 8.08
N ALA A 184 -0.25 13.21 7.80
CA ALA A 184 -0.78 12.25 8.76
C ALA A 184 0.28 11.22 9.17
N LEU A 185 1.04 10.69 8.21
CA LEU A 185 2.15 9.77 8.45
C LEU A 185 3.25 10.42 9.31
N ALA A 186 3.57 11.70 9.10
CA ALA A 186 4.57 12.41 9.88
C ALA A 186 4.18 12.59 11.36
N HIS A 187 2.90 12.53 11.67
CA HIS A 187 2.39 12.60 13.06
C HIS A 187 2.04 11.22 13.63
N TYR A 188 2.04 10.18 12.79
CA TYR A 188 1.80 8.82 13.23
C TYR A 188 2.90 8.35 14.17
N LYS A 189 2.49 7.59 15.21
CA LYS A 189 3.41 7.02 16.20
C LYS A 189 3.35 5.51 16.13
N TYR A 190 4.37 4.92 15.55
CA TYR A 190 4.53 3.46 15.51
C TYR A 190 4.57 2.87 16.92
N SER A 191 3.65 1.93 17.19
CA SER A 191 3.54 1.25 18.49
C SER A 191 4.05 -0.18 18.40
N ALA A 192 5.34 -0.39 18.66
CA ALA A 192 5.92 -1.73 18.71
C ALA A 192 5.21 -2.64 19.72
N GLU A 193 4.69 -2.09 20.82
CA GLU A 193 3.97 -2.87 21.84
C GLU A 193 2.68 -3.48 21.27
N SER A 194 1.89 -2.68 20.55
CA SER A 194 0.63 -3.14 19.93
C SER A 194 0.89 -4.26 18.93
N PHE A 195 1.89 -4.09 18.05
CA PHE A 195 2.18 -5.05 16.99
C PHE A 195 2.82 -6.36 17.46
N ARG A 196 3.38 -6.39 18.65
CA ARG A 196 3.79 -7.67 19.28
C ARG A 196 2.65 -8.65 19.51
N SER A 197 1.42 -8.19 19.47
CA SER A 197 0.22 -9.05 19.59
C SER A 197 -0.12 -9.79 18.30
N ILE A 198 0.38 -9.36 17.15
CA ILE A 198 0.15 -10.01 15.85
C ILE A 198 0.75 -11.42 15.86
N ARG A 199 -0.09 -12.43 15.58
CA ARG A 199 0.29 -13.85 15.56
C ARG A 199 0.23 -14.47 14.16
N VAL A 200 -0.46 -13.81 13.22
CA VAL A 200 -0.56 -14.31 11.86
C VAL A 200 0.83 -14.35 11.20
N PRO A 201 1.13 -15.35 10.36
CA PRO A 201 2.36 -15.38 9.59
C PRO A 201 2.51 -14.09 8.79
N THR A 202 3.67 -13.45 8.89
CA THR A 202 3.92 -12.16 8.25
C THR A 202 5.21 -12.21 7.44
N THR A 203 5.12 -11.94 6.15
CA THR A 203 6.31 -11.79 5.30
C THR A 203 6.50 -10.33 4.92
N LEU A 204 7.69 -9.82 5.19
CA LEU A 204 8.09 -8.47 4.85
C LEU A 204 8.88 -8.51 3.55
N PHE A 205 8.37 -7.88 2.48
CA PHE A 205 9.12 -7.70 1.25
C PHE A 205 9.93 -6.41 1.33
N VAL A 206 11.16 -6.47 0.83
CA VAL A 206 12.06 -5.32 0.71
C VAL A 206 12.80 -5.36 -0.61
N GLY A 207 12.85 -4.26 -1.34
CA GLY A 207 13.64 -4.16 -2.56
C GLY A 207 15.13 -4.11 -2.23
N GLY A 208 15.94 -4.92 -2.93
CA GLY A 208 17.40 -4.91 -2.79
C GLY A 208 18.01 -3.54 -3.09
N ASP A 209 17.42 -2.83 -4.06
CA ASP A 209 17.86 -1.49 -4.50
C ASP A 209 17.05 -0.35 -3.85
N SER A 210 16.17 -0.66 -2.91
CA SER A 210 15.38 0.36 -2.20
C SER A 210 16.26 1.26 -1.32
N PRO A 211 15.84 2.54 -1.12
CA PRO A 211 16.49 3.45 -0.18
C PRO A 211 16.63 2.85 1.22
N GLN A 212 17.72 3.19 1.91
CA GLN A 212 18.01 2.68 3.25
C GLN A 212 16.89 2.95 4.26
N SER A 213 16.14 4.04 4.09
CA SER A 213 14.99 4.36 4.95
C SER A 213 13.93 3.26 4.94
N PHE A 214 13.60 2.69 3.78
CA PHE A 214 12.65 1.56 3.70
C PHE A 214 13.20 0.29 4.33
N LYS A 215 14.49 -0.02 4.10
CA LYS A 215 15.16 -1.17 4.73
C LYS A 215 15.14 -1.07 6.25
N THR A 216 15.36 0.14 6.77
CA THR A 216 15.29 0.41 8.22
C THR A 216 13.88 0.17 8.76
N MET A 217 12.83 0.70 8.11
CA MET A 217 11.44 0.48 8.52
C MET A 217 11.05 -1.00 8.49
N VAL A 218 11.45 -1.73 7.44
CA VAL A 218 11.22 -3.19 7.35
C VAL A 218 11.89 -3.92 8.51
N SER A 219 13.15 -3.58 8.84
CA SER A 219 13.87 -4.19 9.96
C SER A 219 13.20 -3.90 11.32
N GLU A 220 12.64 -2.69 11.49
CA GLU A 220 11.90 -2.32 12.71
C GLU A 220 10.61 -3.13 12.85
N VAL A 221 9.83 -3.30 11.77
CA VAL A 221 8.63 -4.12 11.76
C VAL A 221 8.98 -5.59 12.03
N GLN A 222 10.04 -6.12 11.41
CA GLN A 222 10.51 -7.48 11.64
C GLN A 222 10.87 -7.72 13.11
N ALA A 223 11.58 -6.80 13.73
CA ALA A 223 11.97 -6.91 15.13
C ALA A 223 10.76 -6.86 16.08
N THR A 224 9.63 -6.37 15.60
CA THR A 224 8.41 -6.19 16.40
C THR A 224 7.45 -7.37 16.28
N ILE A 225 7.21 -7.91 15.10
CA ILE A 225 6.24 -8.99 14.86
C ILE A 225 6.90 -10.35 15.06
N PRO A 226 6.48 -11.16 16.08
CA PRO A 226 7.20 -12.39 16.45
C PRO A 226 7.26 -13.45 15.35
N ASN A 227 6.18 -13.59 14.55
CA ASN A 227 6.08 -14.56 13.47
C ASN A 227 6.29 -13.89 12.10
N SER A 228 7.44 -13.24 11.93
CA SER A 228 7.76 -12.52 10.69
C SER A 228 9.08 -12.98 10.09
N LYS A 229 9.15 -12.94 8.75
CA LYS A 229 10.35 -13.16 7.95
C LYS A 229 10.51 -12.06 6.92
N VAL A 230 11.73 -11.82 6.46
CA VAL A 230 12.04 -10.87 5.38
C VAL A 230 12.39 -11.63 4.11
N VAL A 231 11.87 -11.15 2.98
CA VAL A 231 12.23 -11.59 1.63
C VAL A 231 12.74 -10.38 0.86
N GLU A 232 13.99 -10.46 0.43
CA GLU A 232 14.58 -9.43 -0.42
C GLU A 232 14.23 -9.68 -1.89
N LEU A 233 13.69 -8.67 -2.55
CA LEU A 233 13.44 -8.64 -3.98
C LEU A 233 14.69 -8.10 -4.69
N SER A 234 15.59 -9.01 -5.05
CA SER A 234 16.91 -8.68 -5.60
C SER A 234 16.80 -7.87 -6.90
N GLY A 235 17.57 -6.78 -7.01
CA GLY A 235 17.57 -5.88 -8.18
C GLY A 235 16.29 -5.06 -8.35
N GLN A 236 15.43 -5.02 -7.35
CA GLN A 236 14.19 -4.25 -7.37
C GLN A 236 14.23 -3.15 -6.30
N GLY A 237 13.51 -2.05 -6.58
CA GLY A 237 13.25 -0.97 -5.64
C GLY A 237 11.85 -1.05 -5.05
N HIS A 238 11.31 0.09 -4.64
CA HIS A 238 10.02 0.25 -3.96
C HIS A 238 8.77 -0.15 -4.78
N ILE A 239 8.91 -0.36 -6.09
CA ILE A 239 7.79 -0.58 -7.01
C ILE A 239 7.94 -1.84 -7.85
N ALA A 240 8.43 -2.95 -7.28
CA ALA A 240 8.67 -4.21 -7.97
C ALA A 240 7.42 -4.76 -8.69
N MET A 241 6.20 -4.51 -8.14
CA MET A 241 4.94 -4.87 -8.80
C MET A 241 4.74 -4.18 -10.16
N ARG A 242 5.53 -3.14 -10.47
CA ARG A 242 5.52 -2.41 -11.76
C ARG A 242 6.75 -2.73 -12.61
N THR A 243 7.92 -2.79 -12.00
CA THR A 243 9.19 -2.97 -12.71
C THR A 243 9.47 -4.43 -13.07
N ALA A 244 8.94 -5.37 -12.29
CA ALA A 244 9.11 -6.81 -12.49
C ALA A 244 7.84 -7.58 -12.04
N PRO A 245 6.67 -7.35 -12.68
CA PRO A 245 5.39 -7.88 -12.21
C PRO A 245 5.31 -9.41 -12.20
N ASP A 246 5.97 -10.10 -13.12
CA ASP A 246 6.02 -11.58 -13.16
C ASP A 246 6.75 -12.12 -11.94
N MET A 247 7.96 -11.65 -11.69
CA MET A 247 8.79 -12.04 -10.54
C MET A 247 8.08 -11.70 -9.21
N PHE A 248 7.46 -10.51 -9.14
CA PHE A 248 6.73 -10.09 -7.95
C PHE A 248 5.56 -11.03 -7.64
N ALA A 249 4.74 -11.35 -8.64
CA ALA A 249 3.60 -12.24 -8.49
C ALA A 249 4.03 -13.67 -8.12
N GLU A 250 5.07 -14.21 -8.76
CA GLU A 250 5.65 -15.50 -8.42
C GLU A 250 6.11 -15.54 -6.95
N GLN A 251 6.77 -14.46 -6.48
CA GLN A 251 7.19 -14.37 -5.08
C GLN A 251 6.00 -14.29 -4.11
N VAL A 252 4.91 -13.61 -4.47
CA VAL A 252 3.67 -13.59 -3.69
C VAL A 252 3.06 -14.98 -3.59
N VAL A 253 2.89 -15.68 -4.74
CA VAL A 253 2.36 -17.05 -4.78
C VAL A 253 3.18 -18.00 -3.93
N LYS A 254 4.51 -18.02 -4.12
CA LYS A 254 5.44 -18.81 -3.33
C LYS A 254 5.33 -18.54 -1.83
N THR A 255 5.12 -17.29 -1.44
CA THR A 255 5.00 -16.91 -0.04
C THR A 255 3.70 -17.41 0.59
N LEU A 256 2.57 -17.24 -0.09
CA LEU A 256 1.23 -17.50 0.48
C LEU A 256 0.77 -18.95 0.33
N LEU A 257 1.26 -19.68 -0.71
CA LEU A 257 0.89 -21.07 -0.94
C LEU A 257 1.96 -22.08 -0.48
N HIS A 258 3.01 -21.59 0.22
CA HIS A 258 4.02 -22.44 0.90
C HIS A 258 4.58 -23.58 0.03
N ASP A 259 5.00 -23.27 -1.21
CA ASP A 259 5.61 -24.25 -2.14
C ASP A 259 4.68 -25.45 -2.51
N GLU A 260 3.37 -25.29 -2.53
CA GLU A 260 2.45 -26.29 -3.13
C GLU A 260 2.55 -26.35 -4.68
N LEU A 261 3.70 -25.93 -5.24
CA LEU A 261 4.01 -25.97 -6.67
C LEU A 261 5.11 -27.00 -6.97
#